data_f7e7b6cae7ae7cdbe66b21b0e44de4d7
#
_entry.id   f7e7b6cae7ae7cdbe66b21b0e44de4d7
#
_cell.length_a   1.000
_cell.length_b   1.000
_cell.length_c   1.000
_cell.angle_alpha   90.00
_cell.angle_beta   90.00
_cell.angle_gamma   90.00
#
_symmetry.space_group_name_H-M   'P 1'
#
loop_
_entity.id
_entity.type
_entity.pdbx_description
1 polymer ?
#
loop_
_entity_poly.entity_id
_entity_poly.type
_entity_poly.pdbx_seq_one_letter_code
_entity_poly.pdbx_strand_id
1 'polypeptide(L)'
;MQKRKKNLLKFCNKIGCDTLVAFEPENLFYMTGFWGEAIGVLNKSGTTIIAPELEVGRAKEESVDCKVIKSERGKGALSTLISKLKGAKVCTDSTNYDVIQSMKKSLPIVKPSTDPFYRAREIKDLQEISILKKASSILDEMYELCVDEIKIGQSELELQTVLMSYAMERGMFATGYKSTLNPLIIAGGPNGALPHAQVTKRKFTGGDMIVVDLTLRYQGYVSDATRTFGLGFISTEAKKVYEIVKQSQEAGLRAVRAKASCKSVDDACRKIIQKKGYGKYFIHSTGHGIGLEVHELPCISYLSKTKLEKNMAITVEPGIYLPNKFGVRIEDSLIVKDRADVMHKFTKDLIII
;
A
#
# COMPACT_ATOMS: atom_id res chain seq x y z
N MET A 1 19.36 7.06 1.64
CA MET A 1 18.80 8.40 1.45
C MET A 1 19.32 9.14 0.22
N GLN A 2 20.61 9.32 0.00
CA GLN A 2 21.14 10.11 -1.13
C GLN A 2 20.68 9.63 -2.52
N LYS A 3 20.61 8.31 -2.76
CA LYS A 3 20.08 7.76 -4.03
C LYS A 3 18.60 8.13 -4.25
N ARG A 4 17.78 8.13 -3.19
CA ARG A 4 16.35 8.55 -3.26
C ARG A 4 16.24 10.01 -3.68
N LYS A 5 16.99 10.92 -3.02
CA LYS A 5 17.04 12.36 -3.34
C LYS A 5 17.44 12.60 -4.78
N LYS A 6 18.47 11.88 -5.29
CA LYS A 6 18.91 11.97 -6.68
C LYS A 6 17.82 11.52 -7.68
N ASN A 7 17.10 10.44 -7.38
CA ASN A 7 15.99 9.97 -8.21
C ASN A 7 14.83 10.96 -8.22
N LEU A 8 14.45 11.51 -7.08
CA LEU A 8 13.43 12.55 -6.97
C LEU A 8 13.76 13.75 -7.85
N LEU A 9 14.98 14.29 -7.76
CA LEU A 9 15.41 15.43 -8.59
C LEU A 9 15.46 15.06 -10.08
N LYS A 10 15.87 13.84 -10.43
CA LYS A 10 15.85 13.37 -11.81
C LYS A 10 14.44 13.43 -12.41
N PHE A 11 13.42 12.95 -11.68
CA PHE A 11 12.04 12.98 -12.17
C PHE A 11 11.43 14.38 -12.12
N CYS A 12 11.78 15.20 -11.14
CA CYS A 12 11.43 16.61 -11.06
C CYS A 12 11.93 17.38 -12.29
N ASN A 13 13.20 17.18 -12.66
CA ASN A 13 13.80 17.82 -13.83
C ASN A 13 13.13 17.40 -15.17
N LYS A 14 12.68 16.14 -15.27
CA LYS A 14 11.97 15.65 -16.47
C LYS A 14 10.67 16.39 -16.75
N ILE A 15 10.02 16.92 -15.72
CA ILE A 15 8.81 17.73 -15.87
C ILE A 15 9.10 19.25 -15.91
N GLY A 16 10.39 19.64 -16.04
CA GLY A 16 10.81 21.03 -16.16
C GLY A 16 10.77 21.83 -14.86
N CYS A 17 10.87 21.17 -13.72
CA CYS A 17 11.03 21.76 -12.39
C CYS A 17 12.42 21.46 -11.84
N ASP A 18 12.93 22.33 -10.95
CA ASP A 18 14.24 22.19 -10.31
C ASP A 18 14.14 21.98 -8.77
N THR A 19 12.94 22.12 -8.23
CA THR A 19 12.67 22.04 -6.80
C THR A 19 11.41 21.23 -6.53
N LEU A 20 11.51 20.24 -5.65
CA LEU A 20 10.38 19.47 -5.13
C LEU A 20 9.95 20.01 -3.77
N VAL A 21 8.64 20.11 -3.58
CA VAL A 21 8.01 20.47 -2.30
C VAL A 21 7.04 19.38 -1.90
N ALA A 22 7.29 18.71 -0.78
CA ALA A 22 6.46 17.67 -0.22
C ALA A 22 5.61 18.17 0.94
N PHE A 23 4.29 17.97 0.83
CA PHE A 23 3.31 18.20 1.88
C PHE A 23 2.75 16.89 2.43
N GLU A 24 2.64 15.86 1.58
CA GLU A 24 2.14 14.55 2.00
C GLU A 24 3.18 13.81 2.87
N PRO A 25 2.75 13.25 4.02
CA PRO A 25 3.67 12.63 4.99
C PRO A 25 4.54 11.53 4.41
N GLU A 26 4.00 10.70 3.51
CA GLU A 26 4.72 9.63 2.83
C GLU A 26 5.88 10.17 1.98
N ASN A 27 5.64 11.26 1.25
CA ASN A 27 6.64 11.89 0.40
C ASN A 27 7.70 12.65 1.22
N LEU A 28 7.27 13.31 2.30
CA LEU A 28 8.17 13.92 3.26
C LEU A 28 9.11 12.85 3.87
N PHE A 29 8.53 11.76 4.37
CA PHE A 29 9.29 10.65 4.94
C PHE A 29 10.26 10.03 3.92
N TYR A 30 9.82 9.76 2.70
CA TYR A 30 10.68 9.20 1.64
C TYR A 30 11.89 10.08 1.36
N MET A 31 11.70 11.39 1.42
CA MET A 31 12.73 12.40 1.11
C MET A 31 13.67 12.67 2.27
N THR A 32 13.19 12.53 3.53
CA THR A 32 13.88 13.03 4.72
C THR A 32 14.12 11.98 5.81
N GLY A 33 13.31 10.92 5.88
CA GLY A 33 13.26 9.98 7.00
C GLY A 33 12.38 10.45 8.16
N PHE A 34 11.88 11.69 8.13
CA PHE A 34 11.02 12.27 9.16
C PHE A 34 9.53 12.10 8.81
N TRP A 35 8.76 11.61 9.77
CA TRP A 35 7.31 11.48 9.67
C TRP A 35 6.63 12.41 10.67
N GLY A 36 6.12 13.54 10.21
CA GLY A 36 5.47 14.52 11.09
C GLY A 36 4.85 15.70 10.33
N GLU A 37 4.31 16.66 11.05
CA GLU A 37 3.72 17.89 10.49
C GLU A 37 4.83 18.84 10.03
N ALA A 38 5.22 18.78 8.75
CA ALA A 38 6.22 19.68 8.19
C ALA A 38 6.11 19.74 6.66
N ILE A 39 6.84 20.67 6.05
CA ILE A 39 6.99 20.79 4.60
C ILE A 39 8.43 20.45 4.23
N GLY A 40 8.58 19.51 3.31
CA GLY A 40 9.87 19.14 2.76
C GLY A 40 10.21 19.90 1.49
N VAL A 41 11.42 20.41 1.37
CA VAL A 41 11.94 21.07 0.16
C VAL A 41 13.22 20.36 -0.27
N LEU A 42 13.28 19.92 -1.52
CA LEU A 42 14.46 19.29 -2.13
C LEU A 42 14.83 20.00 -3.40
N ASN A 43 16.08 20.45 -3.49
CA ASN A 43 16.69 21.01 -4.69
C ASN A 43 18.18 20.63 -4.79
N LYS A 44 18.91 21.20 -5.73
CA LYS A 44 20.35 20.94 -5.91
C LYS A 44 21.20 21.32 -4.70
N SER A 45 20.77 22.29 -3.88
CA SER A 45 21.48 22.74 -2.69
C SER A 45 21.28 21.84 -1.48
N GLY A 46 20.37 20.86 -1.58
CA GLY A 46 20.11 19.91 -0.50
C GLY A 46 18.63 19.80 -0.12
N THR A 47 18.37 19.25 1.07
CA THR A 47 17.03 19.02 1.61
C THR A 47 16.80 19.93 2.81
N THR A 48 15.66 20.60 2.84
CA THR A 48 15.23 21.44 3.96
C THR A 48 13.86 20.96 4.45
N ILE A 49 13.69 20.88 5.75
CA ILE A 49 12.40 20.66 6.44
C ILE A 49 11.98 21.99 7.05
N ILE A 50 10.79 22.46 6.76
CA ILE A 50 10.14 23.60 7.39
C ILE A 50 9.12 23.04 8.37
N ALA A 51 9.40 23.14 9.66
CA ALA A 51 8.63 22.51 10.72
C ALA A 51 8.11 23.55 11.74
N PRO A 52 6.89 23.37 12.28
CA PRO A 52 6.42 24.15 13.40
C PRO A 52 7.26 23.84 14.66
N GLU A 53 7.27 24.77 15.61
CA GLU A 53 8.08 24.69 16.86
C GLU A 53 8.03 23.31 17.50
N LEU A 54 6.83 22.74 17.63
CA LEU A 54 6.61 21.46 18.31
C LEU A 54 7.26 20.24 17.60
N GLU A 55 7.53 20.35 16.31
CA GLU A 55 8.15 19.28 15.51
C GLU A 55 9.65 19.48 15.29
N VAL A 56 10.21 20.66 15.58
CA VAL A 56 11.62 20.97 15.28
C VAL A 56 12.59 20.00 15.95
N GLY A 57 12.34 19.61 17.20
CA GLY A 57 13.17 18.67 17.95
C GLY A 57 13.22 17.30 17.25
N ARG A 58 12.04 16.71 17.03
CA ARG A 58 11.90 15.42 16.33
C ARG A 58 12.47 15.46 14.91
N ALA A 59 12.15 16.52 14.16
CA ALA A 59 12.64 16.67 12.80
C ALA A 59 14.18 16.71 12.72
N LYS A 60 14.87 17.32 13.71
CA LYS A 60 16.33 17.32 13.78
C LYS A 60 16.91 15.96 14.13
N GLU A 61 16.26 15.21 15.00
CA GLU A 61 16.70 13.90 15.48
C GLU A 61 16.47 12.78 14.43
N GLU A 62 15.27 12.75 13.84
CA GLU A 62 14.84 11.67 12.96
C GLU A 62 15.27 11.85 11.49
N SER A 63 15.49 13.10 11.03
CA SER A 63 15.79 13.35 9.61
C SER A 63 17.26 13.07 9.24
N VAL A 64 17.47 12.66 7.99
CA VAL A 64 18.78 12.30 7.45
C VAL A 64 19.21 13.31 6.38
N ASP A 65 20.37 13.93 6.58
CA ASP A 65 20.97 14.91 5.65
C ASP A 65 19.98 16.05 5.30
N CYS A 66 19.34 16.63 6.31
CA CYS A 66 18.37 17.70 6.18
C CYS A 66 18.72 18.91 7.03
N LYS A 67 18.46 20.11 6.49
CA LYS A 67 18.41 21.35 7.28
C LYS A 67 16.99 21.53 7.81
N VAL A 68 16.83 21.74 9.13
CA VAL A 68 15.53 22.01 9.73
C VAL A 68 15.40 23.51 10.01
N ILE A 69 14.30 24.09 9.55
CA ILE A 69 13.95 25.51 9.75
C ILE A 69 12.64 25.55 10.54
N LYS A 70 12.67 26.29 11.63
CA LYS A 70 11.48 26.59 12.43
C LYS A 70 10.56 27.55 11.67
N SER A 71 9.26 27.35 11.76
CA SER A 71 8.22 28.24 11.26
C SER A 71 7.01 28.26 12.18
N GLU A 72 6.11 29.20 11.96
CA GLU A 72 4.76 29.13 12.49
C GLU A 72 3.95 28.11 11.69
N ARG A 73 2.79 27.69 12.22
CA ARG A 73 1.85 26.80 11.52
C ARG A 73 1.08 27.52 10.41
N GLY A 74 0.51 26.74 9.53
CA GLY A 74 -0.43 27.20 8.52
C GLY A 74 0.16 28.26 7.59
N LYS A 75 -0.42 29.47 7.61
CA LYS A 75 0.01 30.57 6.73
C LYS A 75 1.46 31.01 6.97
N GLY A 76 1.97 30.89 8.19
CA GLY A 76 3.37 31.21 8.53
C GLY A 76 4.34 30.24 7.88
N ALA A 77 4.04 28.94 7.91
CA ALA A 77 4.82 27.90 7.21
C ALA A 77 4.84 28.15 5.70
N LEU A 78 3.70 28.47 5.10
CA LEU A 78 3.60 28.76 3.66
C LEU A 78 4.38 30.03 3.29
N SER A 79 4.33 31.10 4.10
CA SER A 79 5.12 32.32 3.87
C SER A 79 6.62 32.03 3.94
N THR A 80 7.05 31.25 4.92
CA THR A 80 8.45 30.79 5.07
C THR A 80 8.87 29.98 3.84
N LEU A 81 8.04 29.02 3.40
CA LEU A 81 8.28 28.24 2.18
C LEU A 81 8.48 29.15 0.97
N ILE A 82 7.52 30.03 0.67
CA ILE A 82 7.56 30.92 -0.49
C ILE A 82 8.82 31.80 -0.47
N SER A 83 9.20 32.32 0.69
CA SER A 83 10.40 33.15 0.84
C SER A 83 11.70 32.39 0.45
N LYS A 84 11.75 31.08 0.72
CA LYS A 84 12.89 30.21 0.40
C LYS A 84 12.91 29.74 -1.06
N LEU A 85 11.79 29.84 -1.77
CA LEU A 85 11.61 29.32 -3.13
C LEU A 85 11.70 30.43 -4.21
N LYS A 86 12.11 31.65 -3.87
CA LYS A 86 12.19 32.75 -4.85
C LYS A 86 12.97 32.33 -6.10
N GLY A 87 12.35 32.48 -7.27
CA GLY A 87 12.93 32.13 -8.57
C GLY A 87 12.91 30.63 -8.91
N ALA A 88 12.49 29.75 -8.02
CA ALA A 88 12.47 28.31 -8.26
C ALA A 88 11.30 27.88 -9.19
N LYS A 89 11.54 26.82 -9.96
CA LYS A 89 10.52 26.09 -10.72
C LYS A 89 10.08 24.88 -9.91
N VAL A 90 8.93 25.00 -9.27
CA VAL A 90 8.48 24.09 -8.22
C VAL A 90 7.56 22.99 -8.78
N CYS A 91 7.80 21.75 -8.37
CA CYS A 91 6.83 20.68 -8.37
C CYS A 91 6.39 20.37 -6.94
N THR A 92 5.09 20.17 -6.70
CA THR A 92 4.54 19.86 -5.38
C THR A 92 3.46 18.80 -5.45
N ASP A 93 3.39 17.96 -4.42
CA ASP A 93 2.32 16.97 -4.21
C ASP A 93 1.06 17.55 -3.55
N SER A 94 1.10 18.84 -3.16
CA SER A 94 -0.08 19.48 -2.55
C SER A 94 -1.30 19.42 -3.48
N THR A 95 -2.42 19.01 -2.92
CA THR A 95 -3.75 19.06 -3.55
C THR A 95 -4.59 20.24 -3.05
N ASN A 96 -4.08 21.00 -2.07
CA ASN A 96 -4.79 22.15 -1.50
C ASN A 96 -4.75 23.31 -2.47
N TYR A 97 -5.95 23.73 -2.92
CA TYR A 97 -6.11 24.80 -3.90
C TYR A 97 -5.49 26.12 -3.44
N ASP A 98 -5.73 26.54 -2.19
CA ASP A 98 -5.26 27.82 -1.66
C ASP A 98 -3.72 27.87 -1.53
N VAL A 99 -3.12 26.74 -1.14
CA VAL A 99 -1.66 26.59 -1.10
C VAL A 99 -1.07 26.74 -2.51
N ILE A 100 -1.64 26.04 -3.49
CA ILE A 100 -1.19 26.10 -4.89
C ILE A 100 -1.33 27.53 -5.45
N GLN A 101 -2.48 28.20 -5.23
CA GLN A 101 -2.69 29.57 -5.71
C GLN A 101 -1.74 30.57 -5.06
N SER A 102 -1.49 30.45 -3.75
CA SER A 102 -0.54 31.30 -3.04
C SER A 102 0.89 31.13 -3.59
N MET A 103 1.30 29.90 -3.87
CA MET A 103 2.60 29.65 -4.50
C MET A 103 2.67 30.22 -5.93
N LYS A 104 1.63 30.03 -6.75
CA LYS A 104 1.57 30.54 -8.14
C LYS A 104 1.64 32.05 -8.24
N LYS A 105 1.12 32.80 -7.24
CA LYS A 105 1.22 34.27 -7.20
C LYS A 105 2.66 34.76 -6.99
N SER A 106 3.52 33.95 -6.39
CA SER A 106 4.85 34.38 -5.91
C SER A 106 6.01 33.70 -6.64
N LEU A 107 5.76 32.59 -7.33
CA LEU A 107 6.79 31.77 -7.97
C LEU A 107 6.57 31.69 -9.48
N PRO A 108 7.65 31.64 -10.29
CA PRO A 108 7.55 31.68 -11.75
C PRO A 108 6.84 30.45 -12.33
N ILE A 109 7.05 29.27 -11.74
CA ILE A 109 6.45 28.02 -12.16
C ILE A 109 6.07 27.18 -10.93
N VAL A 110 4.80 26.76 -10.86
CA VAL A 110 4.31 25.79 -9.86
C VAL A 110 3.50 24.73 -10.58
N LYS A 111 3.98 23.49 -10.54
CA LYS A 111 3.36 22.31 -11.12
C LYS A 111 2.87 21.38 -10.00
N PRO A 112 1.57 21.31 -9.70
CA PRO A 112 1.02 20.27 -8.83
C PRO A 112 1.15 18.92 -9.56
N SER A 113 1.93 18.01 -9.01
CA SER A 113 2.11 16.66 -9.55
C SER A 113 2.75 15.73 -8.51
N THR A 114 2.18 14.56 -8.35
CA THR A 114 2.73 13.45 -7.55
C THR A 114 3.70 12.56 -8.35
N ASP A 115 3.74 12.70 -9.70
CA ASP A 115 4.51 11.81 -10.58
C ASP A 115 6.00 11.66 -10.19
N PRO A 116 6.75 12.74 -9.86
CA PRO A 116 8.15 12.58 -9.45
C PRO A 116 8.33 11.72 -8.20
N PHE A 117 7.41 11.82 -7.25
CA PHE A 117 7.44 11.02 -6.03
C PHE A 117 7.10 9.56 -6.31
N TYR A 118 6.00 9.29 -6.99
CA TYR A 118 5.59 7.93 -7.33
C TYR A 118 6.63 7.20 -8.17
N ARG A 119 7.19 7.87 -9.19
CA ARG A 119 8.28 7.29 -10.00
C ARG A 119 9.54 6.99 -9.22
N ALA A 120 9.90 7.84 -8.25
CA ALA A 120 11.07 7.60 -7.42
C ALA A 120 10.87 6.44 -6.44
N ARG A 121 9.63 6.25 -5.94
CA ARG A 121 9.22 5.20 -4.99
C ARG A 121 8.94 3.85 -5.65
N GLU A 122 8.71 3.83 -6.98
CA GLU A 122 8.34 2.63 -7.73
C GLU A 122 9.39 1.51 -7.60
N ILE A 123 10.68 1.87 -7.62
CA ILE A 123 11.81 0.94 -7.48
C ILE A 123 12.37 1.02 -6.06
N LYS A 124 12.17 -0.04 -5.28
CA LYS A 124 12.59 -0.12 -3.88
C LYS A 124 14.11 -0.30 -3.75
N ASP A 125 14.72 0.37 -2.79
CA ASP A 125 16.10 0.08 -2.39
C ASP A 125 16.17 -1.12 -1.43
N LEU A 126 17.37 -1.56 -1.07
CA LEU A 126 17.56 -2.75 -0.22
C LEU A 126 17.00 -2.57 1.19
N GLN A 127 17.06 -1.35 1.74
CA GLN A 127 16.48 -1.05 3.05
C GLN A 127 14.96 -1.12 3.03
N GLU A 128 14.32 -0.55 1.99
CA GLU A 128 12.88 -0.64 1.79
C GLU A 128 12.42 -2.10 1.67
N ILE A 129 13.13 -2.90 0.87
CA ILE A 129 12.84 -4.33 0.70
C ILE A 129 12.97 -5.09 2.02
N SER A 130 13.98 -4.77 2.83
CA SER A 130 14.17 -5.41 4.15
C SER A 130 13.00 -5.11 5.10
N ILE A 131 12.53 -3.86 5.13
CA ILE A 131 11.39 -3.44 5.96
C ILE A 131 10.10 -4.14 5.48
N LEU A 132 9.84 -4.15 4.16
CA LEU A 132 8.69 -4.83 3.58
C LEU A 132 8.67 -6.32 3.91
N LYS A 133 9.81 -7.02 3.81
CA LYS A 133 9.92 -8.44 4.19
C LYS A 133 9.66 -8.68 5.67
N LYS A 134 10.13 -7.79 6.55
CA LYS A 134 9.83 -7.90 7.99
C LYS A 134 8.36 -7.64 8.27
N ALA A 135 7.75 -6.63 7.63
CA ALA A 135 6.32 -6.38 7.73
C ALA A 135 5.50 -7.61 7.28
N SER A 136 5.86 -8.21 6.14
CA SER A 136 5.19 -9.42 5.63
C SER A 136 5.32 -10.62 6.58
N SER A 137 6.48 -10.78 7.25
CA SER A 137 6.64 -11.87 8.23
C SER A 137 5.75 -11.69 9.47
N ILE A 138 5.44 -10.45 9.85
CA ILE A 138 4.50 -10.19 10.96
C ILE A 138 3.06 -10.51 10.53
N LEU A 139 2.69 -10.22 9.27
CA LEU A 139 1.37 -10.65 8.75
C LEU A 139 1.25 -12.18 8.71
N ASP A 140 2.32 -12.90 8.37
CA ASP A 140 2.31 -14.37 8.44
C ASP A 140 2.04 -14.88 9.86
N GLU A 141 2.69 -14.29 10.89
CA GLU A 141 2.40 -14.59 12.30
C GLU A 141 0.94 -14.29 12.67
N MET A 142 0.36 -13.22 12.12
CA MET A 142 -1.07 -12.89 12.33
C MET A 142 -2.01 -13.90 11.67
N TYR A 143 -1.64 -14.50 10.53
CA TYR A 143 -2.43 -15.59 9.94
C TYR A 143 -2.34 -16.88 10.77
N GLU A 144 -1.21 -17.17 11.39
CA GLU A 144 -1.10 -18.27 12.36
C GLU A 144 -2.06 -18.02 13.54
N LEU A 145 -2.08 -16.79 14.06
CA LEU A 145 -3.03 -16.39 15.11
C LEU A 145 -4.50 -16.52 14.67
N CYS A 146 -4.83 -16.25 13.39
CA CYS A 146 -6.20 -16.47 12.88
C CYS A 146 -6.63 -17.94 13.00
N VAL A 147 -5.74 -18.90 12.80
CA VAL A 147 -6.05 -20.34 12.92
C VAL A 147 -6.46 -20.70 14.36
N ASP A 148 -5.81 -20.09 15.34
CA ASP A 148 -6.09 -20.34 16.77
C ASP A 148 -7.32 -19.59 17.28
N GLU A 149 -7.60 -18.41 16.73
CA GLU A 149 -8.61 -17.48 17.26
C GLU A 149 -9.98 -17.56 16.59
N ILE A 150 -10.04 -17.92 15.29
CA ILE A 150 -11.33 -17.98 14.58
C ILE A 150 -12.20 -19.08 15.15
N LYS A 151 -13.45 -18.73 15.56
CA LYS A 151 -14.41 -19.70 16.10
C LYS A 151 -15.86 -19.32 15.83
N ILE A 152 -16.72 -20.30 15.82
CA ILE A 152 -18.19 -20.10 15.71
C ILE A 152 -18.67 -19.18 16.86
N GLY A 153 -19.49 -18.19 16.51
CA GLY A 153 -20.07 -17.24 17.47
C GLY A 153 -19.19 -16.02 17.78
N GLN A 154 -17.91 -16.00 17.36
CA GLN A 154 -17.06 -14.81 17.42
C GLN A 154 -17.49 -13.82 16.33
N SER A 155 -17.48 -12.52 16.61
CA SER A 155 -17.78 -11.51 15.62
C SER A 155 -16.54 -11.08 14.83
N GLU A 156 -16.74 -10.53 13.62
CA GLU A 156 -15.68 -9.94 12.81
C GLU A 156 -14.91 -8.88 13.61
N LEU A 157 -15.62 -8.05 14.40
CA LEU A 157 -15.03 -6.99 15.23
C LEU A 157 -14.17 -7.56 16.37
N GLU A 158 -14.60 -8.65 17.02
CA GLU A 158 -13.80 -9.31 18.07
C GLU A 158 -12.49 -9.86 17.49
N LEU A 159 -12.52 -10.51 16.32
CA LEU A 159 -11.30 -10.98 15.66
C LEU A 159 -10.39 -9.81 15.26
N GLN A 160 -10.95 -8.71 14.70
CA GLN A 160 -10.17 -7.51 14.39
C GLN A 160 -9.46 -6.97 15.63
N THR A 161 -10.12 -6.93 16.77
CA THR A 161 -9.54 -6.42 18.02
C THR A 161 -8.32 -7.25 18.44
N VAL A 162 -8.43 -8.56 18.40
CA VAL A 162 -7.30 -9.47 18.71
C VAL A 162 -6.13 -9.24 17.75
N LEU A 163 -6.41 -9.25 16.45
CA LEU A 163 -5.35 -9.08 15.41
C LEU A 163 -4.68 -7.71 15.50
N MET A 164 -5.44 -6.63 15.77
CA MET A 164 -4.85 -5.29 15.92
C MET A 164 -4.01 -5.17 17.19
N SER A 165 -4.40 -5.78 18.30
CA SER A 165 -3.58 -5.82 19.52
C SER A 165 -2.24 -6.48 19.24
N TYR A 166 -2.28 -7.67 18.62
CA TYR A 166 -1.09 -8.42 18.24
C TYR A 166 -0.15 -7.61 17.30
N ALA A 167 -0.74 -6.94 16.31
CA ALA A 167 -0.01 -6.10 15.36
C ALA A 167 0.71 -4.93 16.06
N MET A 168 0.00 -4.22 16.95
CA MET A 168 0.53 -3.07 17.67
C MET A 168 1.69 -3.44 18.60
N GLU A 169 1.63 -4.59 19.27
CA GLU A 169 2.72 -5.12 20.09
C GLU A 169 4.00 -5.37 19.27
N ARG A 170 3.87 -5.59 17.96
CA ARG A 170 4.98 -5.79 17.01
C ARG A 170 5.36 -4.55 16.22
N GLY A 171 4.82 -3.39 16.62
CA GLY A 171 5.11 -2.11 15.99
C GLY A 171 4.46 -1.91 14.62
N MET A 172 3.38 -2.65 14.32
CA MET A 172 2.55 -2.40 13.14
C MET A 172 1.34 -1.55 13.51
N PHE A 173 0.94 -0.70 12.59
CA PHE A 173 -0.16 0.24 12.78
C PHE A 173 -1.07 0.28 11.55
N ALA A 174 -2.31 0.77 11.74
CA ALA A 174 -3.22 1.03 10.65
C ALA A 174 -2.63 2.00 9.63
N THR A 175 -2.92 1.78 8.35
CA THR A 175 -2.38 2.58 7.24
C THR A 175 -2.97 3.99 7.17
N GLY A 176 -4.14 4.21 7.76
CA GLY A 176 -4.89 5.47 7.61
C GLY A 176 -5.47 5.66 6.20
N TYR A 177 -5.71 4.57 5.46
CA TYR A 177 -6.27 4.64 4.11
C TYR A 177 -7.65 5.30 4.12
N LYS A 178 -7.78 6.42 3.37
CA LYS A 178 -8.93 7.35 3.48
C LYS A 178 -10.27 6.75 3.05
N SER A 179 -10.26 5.66 2.28
CA SER A 179 -11.49 5.04 1.74
C SER A 179 -12.14 4.01 2.66
N THR A 180 -11.55 3.73 3.82
CA THR A 180 -12.11 2.81 4.82
C THR A 180 -11.94 3.36 6.24
N LEU A 181 -12.90 3.04 7.09
CA LEU A 181 -12.81 3.32 8.52
C LEU A 181 -12.14 2.17 9.29
N ASN A 182 -12.13 0.98 8.72
CA ASN A 182 -11.54 -0.20 9.37
C ASN A 182 -10.06 -0.32 9.00
N PRO A 183 -9.21 -0.69 9.98
CA PRO A 183 -7.81 -0.94 9.73
C PRO A 183 -7.54 -2.25 8.95
N LEU A 184 -8.45 -3.22 9.02
CA LEU A 184 -8.36 -4.53 8.38
C LEU A 184 -9.71 -4.89 7.73
N ILE A 185 -9.68 -5.77 6.72
CA ILE A 185 -10.88 -6.42 6.20
C ILE A 185 -10.98 -7.81 6.84
N ILE A 186 -12.03 -8.03 7.62
CA ILE A 186 -12.38 -9.32 8.21
C ILE A 186 -13.85 -9.54 7.93
N ALA A 187 -14.17 -10.48 7.03
CA ALA A 187 -15.51 -10.59 6.48
C ALA A 187 -15.91 -12.05 6.28
N GLY A 188 -16.91 -12.49 7.06
CA GLY A 188 -17.42 -13.86 7.01
C GLY A 188 -18.67 -14.00 6.16
N GLY A 189 -18.84 -15.14 5.48
CA GLY A 189 -20.02 -15.47 4.69
C GLY A 189 -20.44 -14.38 3.71
N PRO A 190 -21.72 -13.91 3.74
CA PRO A 190 -22.20 -12.89 2.81
C PRO A 190 -21.44 -11.56 2.84
N ASN A 191 -20.86 -11.15 3.98
CA ASN A 191 -20.04 -9.94 4.07
C ASN A 191 -18.75 -10.10 3.26
N GLY A 192 -18.16 -11.30 3.23
CA GLY A 192 -16.99 -11.62 2.42
C GLY A 192 -17.22 -11.53 0.91
N ALA A 193 -18.48 -11.44 0.45
CA ALA A 193 -18.79 -11.19 -0.95
C ALA A 193 -18.52 -9.73 -1.41
N LEU A 194 -18.13 -8.85 -0.48
CA LEU A 194 -17.75 -7.46 -0.74
C LEU A 194 -16.22 -7.34 -0.71
N PRO A 195 -15.55 -6.96 -1.82
CA PRO A 195 -14.07 -6.85 -1.84
C PRO A 195 -13.50 -5.93 -0.75
N HIS A 196 -14.18 -4.80 -0.48
CA HIS A 196 -13.81 -3.84 0.57
C HIS A 196 -14.85 -3.85 1.69
N ALA A 197 -15.16 -5.06 2.20
CA ALA A 197 -16.09 -5.22 3.30
C ALA A 197 -15.66 -4.41 4.53
N GLN A 198 -16.65 -3.79 5.18
CA GLN A 198 -16.43 -3.18 6.49
C GLN A 198 -16.65 -4.24 7.57
N VAL A 199 -15.80 -4.25 8.58
CA VAL A 199 -15.93 -5.13 9.75
C VAL A 199 -17.21 -4.78 10.54
N THR A 200 -17.96 -5.80 10.89
CA THR A 200 -19.25 -5.66 11.55
C THR A 200 -19.33 -6.47 12.85
N LYS A 201 -20.48 -6.39 13.52
CA LYS A 201 -20.80 -7.27 14.67
C LYS A 201 -21.38 -8.62 14.23
N ARG A 202 -21.38 -8.94 12.92
CA ARG A 202 -21.81 -10.25 12.44
C ARG A 202 -20.96 -11.34 13.09
N LYS A 203 -21.64 -12.36 13.60
CA LYS A 203 -20.98 -13.53 14.19
C LYS A 203 -20.70 -14.58 13.12
N PHE A 204 -19.53 -15.18 13.17
CA PHE A 204 -19.17 -16.30 12.31
C PHE A 204 -20.05 -17.52 12.62
N THR A 205 -20.47 -18.21 11.58
CA THR A 205 -21.28 -19.42 11.63
C THR A 205 -20.60 -20.56 10.89
N GLY A 206 -20.91 -21.80 11.25
CA GLY A 206 -20.42 -22.96 10.50
C GLY A 206 -20.84 -22.88 9.03
N GLY A 207 -19.89 -23.13 8.13
CA GLY A 207 -20.05 -22.98 6.69
C GLY A 207 -19.55 -21.66 6.12
N ASP A 208 -19.17 -20.68 6.95
CA ASP A 208 -18.62 -19.43 6.46
C ASP A 208 -17.26 -19.62 5.79
N MET A 209 -17.08 -18.94 4.68
CA MET A 209 -15.75 -18.55 4.16
C MET A 209 -15.45 -17.18 4.77
N ILE A 210 -14.28 -17.04 5.40
CA ILE A 210 -13.87 -15.83 6.12
C ILE A 210 -12.66 -15.24 5.40
N VAL A 211 -12.85 -14.12 4.73
CA VAL A 211 -11.77 -13.32 4.12
C VAL A 211 -11.11 -12.50 5.21
N VAL A 212 -9.81 -12.68 5.38
CA VAL A 212 -8.96 -11.88 6.27
C VAL A 212 -7.90 -11.22 5.40
N ASP A 213 -8.00 -9.90 5.26
CA ASP A 213 -7.07 -9.07 4.50
C ASP A 213 -6.38 -8.11 5.47
N LEU A 214 -5.06 -8.26 5.55
CA LEU A 214 -4.20 -7.59 6.51
C LEU A 214 -3.33 -6.56 5.79
N THR A 215 -3.77 -5.29 5.84
CA THR A 215 -3.05 -4.16 5.25
C THR A 215 -2.54 -3.24 6.36
N LEU A 216 -1.29 -3.43 6.80
CA LEU A 216 -0.72 -2.73 7.95
C LEU A 216 0.64 -2.10 7.64
N ARG A 217 1.00 -1.06 8.40
CA ARG A 217 2.22 -0.27 8.27
C ARG A 217 3.26 -0.63 9.33
N TYR A 218 4.48 -0.97 8.90
CA TYR A 218 5.65 -1.19 9.75
C TYR A 218 6.78 -0.23 9.33
N GLN A 219 7.30 0.58 10.26
CA GLN A 219 8.36 1.56 9.99
C GLN A 219 8.10 2.43 8.74
N GLY A 220 6.87 2.87 8.55
CA GLY A 220 6.45 3.68 7.40
C GLY A 220 6.01 2.88 6.18
N TYR A 221 6.37 1.62 6.01
CA TYR A 221 6.07 0.79 4.84
C TYR A 221 4.89 -0.14 5.09
N VAL A 222 4.04 -0.26 4.07
CA VAL A 222 2.82 -1.08 4.10
C VAL A 222 3.14 -2.49 3.59
N SER A 223 2.71 -3.51 4.34
CA SER A 223 2.57 -4.87 3.84
C SER A 223 1.10 -5.20 3.67
N ASP A 224 0.80 -6.00 2.66
CA ASP A 224 -0.55 -6.33 2.21
C ASP A 224 -0.64 -7.80 1.83
N ALA A 225 -1.60 -8.51 2.41
CA ALA A 225 -1.87 -9.91 2.08
C ALA A 225 -3.29 -10.30 2.45
N THR A 226 -3.84 -11.29 1.74
CA THR A 226 -5.16 -11.86 2.05
C THR A 226 -5.07 -13.38 2.15
N ARG A 227 -5.74 -13.92 3.16
CA ARG A 227 -6.09 -15.34 3.26
C ARG A 227 -7.59 -15.49 3.48
N THR A 228 -8.13 -16.59 2.97
CA THR A 228 -9.54 -16.94 3.20
C THR A 228 -9.59 -18.28 3.93
N PHE A 229 -10.26 -18.31 5.07
CA PHE A 229 -10.43 -19.50 5.91
C PHE A 229 -11.83 -20.10 5.74
N GLY A 230 -11.96 -21.39 5.92
CA GLY A 230 -13.26 -22.06 6.05
C GLY A 230 -13.57 -22.31 7.53
N LEU A 231 -14.85 -22.21 7.94
CA LEU A 231 -15.26 -22.47 9.32
C LEU A 231 -16.25 -23.64 9.38
N GLY A 232 -15.86 -24.73 10.04
CA GLY A 232 -16.66 -25.94 10.15
C GLY A 232 -16.90 -26.65 8.82
N PHE A 233 -18.14 -27.02 8.50
CA PHE A 233 -18.44 -27.72 7.25
C PHE A 233 -18.59 -26.77 6.06
N ILE A 234 -17.63 -26.82 5.14
CA ILE A 234 -17.59 -25.96 3.96
C ILE A 234 -18.21 -26.66 2.75
N SER A 235 -19.05 -25.91 2.01
CA SER A 235 -19.76 -26.42 0.83
C SER A 235 -18.77 -26.81 -0.31
N THR A 236 -19.21 -27.74 -1.16
CA THR A 236 -18.46 -28.11 -2.36
C THR A 236 -18.24 -26.91 -3.30
N GLU A 237 -19.22 -25.99 -3.40
CA GLU A 237 -19.08 -24.75 -4.19
C GLU A 237 -17.95 -23.88 -3.63
N ALA A 238 -17.88 -23.70 -2.30
CA ALA A 238 -16.85 -22.89 -1.66
C ALA A 238 -15.44 -23.48 -1.87
N LYS A 239 -15.27 -24.77 -1.67
CA LYS A 239 -14.01 -25.49 -1.95
C LYS A 239 -13.57 -25.33 -3.41
N LYS A 240 -14.52 -25.47 -4.34
CA LYS A 240 -14.25 -25.29 -5.78
C LYS A 240 -13.81 -23.85 -6.09
N VAL A 241 -14.51 -22.85 -5.55
CA VAL A 241 -14.18 -21.44 -5.76
C VAL A 241 -12.79 -21.12 -5.19
N TYR A 242 -12.51 -21.62 -3.98
CA TYR A 242 -11.20 -21.45 -3.34
C TYR A 242 -10.07 -21.97 -4.23
N GLU A 243 -10.20 -23.19 -4.72
CA GLU A 243 -9.19 -23.82 -5.57
C GLU A 243 -8.98 -23.04 -6.90
N ILE A 244 -10.05 -22.49 -7.48
CA ILE A 244 -9.95 -21.65 -8.67
C ILE A 244 -9.16 -20.37 -8.39
N VAL A 245 -9.42 -19.71 -7.27
CA VAL A 245 -8.71 -18.48 -6.86
C VAL A 245 -7.25 -18.80 -6.58
N LYS A 246 -6.94 -19.90 -5.88
CA LYS A 246 -5.58 -20.35 -5.62
C LYS A 246 -4.80 -20.60 -6.92
N GLN A 247 -5.36 -21.36 -7.85
CA GLN A 247 -4.74 -21.59 -9.17
C GLN A 247 -4.53 -20.29 -9.95
N SER A 248 -5.49 -19.37 -9.86
CA SER A 248 -5.39 -18.04 -10.47
C SER A 248 -4.22 -17.24 -9.89
N GLN A 249 -4.11 -17.17 -8.57
CA GLN A 249 -3.04 -16.45 -7.88
C GLN A 249 -1.65 -17.04 -8.19
N GLU A 250 -1.52 -18.36 -8.18
CA GLU A 250 -0.29 -19.04 -8.56
C GLU A 250 0.12 -18.77 -10.01
N ALA A 251 -0.85 -18.70 -10.93
CA ALA A 251 -0.58 -18.35 -12.33
C ALA A 251 -0.10 -16.91 -12.46
N GLY A 252 -0.67 -15.98 -11.69
CA GLY A 252 -0.19 -14.60 -11.59
C GLY A 252 1.24 -14.53 -11.11
N LEU A 253 1.57 -15.21 -10.00
CA LEU A 253 2.94 -15.26 -9.48
C LEU A 253 3.94 -15.83 -10.50
N ARG A 254 3.57 -16.89 -11.24
CA ARG A 254 4.42 -17.46 -12.31
C ARG A 254 4.63 -16.49 -13.48
N ALA A 255 3.69 -15.57 -13.73
CA ALA A 255 3.80 -14.57 -14.79
C ALA A 255 4.68 -13.38 -14.39
N VAL A 256 4.90 -13.15 -13.09
CA VAL A 256 5.72 -12.03 -12.59
C VAL A 256 7.20 -12.31 -12.86
N ARG A 257 7.80 -11.42 -13.66
CA ARG A 257 9.26 -11.31 -13.87
C ARG A 257 9.59 -9.93 -14.40
N ALA A 258 10.85 -9.51 -14.23
CA ALA A 258 11.32 -8.27 -14.84
C ALA A 258 11.07 -8.26 -16.36
N LYS A 259 10.64 -7.11 -16.88
CA LYS A 259 10.23 -6.85 -18.27
C LYS A 259 8.87 -7.44 -18.69
N ALA A 260 8.22 -8.29 -17.87
CA ALA A 260 6.84 -8.69 -18.14
C ALA A 260 5.90 -7.46 -18.07
N SER A 261 4.82 -7.45 -18.86
CA SER A 261 3.82 -6.39 -18.73
C SER A 261 2.89 -6.66 -17.53
N CYS A 262 2.48 -5.59 -16.84
CA CYS A 262 1.47 -5.70 -15.78
C CYS A 262 0.19 -6.36 -16.30
N LYS A 263 -0.19 -6.05 -17.55
CA LYS A 263 -1.30 -6.70 -18.24
C LYS A 263 -1.12 -8.22 -18.32
N SER A 264 0.08 -8.74 -18.61
CA SER A 264 0.30 -10.19 -18.74
C SER A 264 0.11 -10.94 -17.43
N VAL A 265 0.35 -10.28 -16.28
CA VAL A 265 0.09 -10.83 -14.96
C VAL A 265 -1.41 -10.89 -14.69
N ASP A 266 -2.15 -9.79 -14.97
CA ASP A 266 -3.62 -9.77 -14.86
C ASP A 266 -4.25 -10.82 -15.79
N ASP A 267 -3.83 -10.90 -17.04
CA ASP A 267 -4.33 -11.88 -18.02
C ASP A 267 -4.13 -13.34 -17.53
N ALA A 268 -3.00 -13.63 -16.87
CA ALA A 268 -2.74 -14.97 -16.33
C ALA A 268 -3.73 -15.36 -15.23
N CYS A 269 -4.03 -14.44 -14.32
CA CYS A 269 -5.03 -14.64 -13.28
C CYS A 269 -6.44 -14.74 -13.87
N ARG A 270 -6.82 -13.73 -14.63
CA ARG A 270 -8.19 -13.55 -15.14
C ARG A 270 -8.63 -14.69 -16.06
N LYS A 271 -7.75 -15.21 -16.92
CA LYS A 271 -8.03 -16.34 -17.82
C LYS A 271 -8.46 -17.61 -17.07
N ILE A 272 -7.86 -17.91 -15.92
CA ILE A 272 -8.24 -19.09 -15.13
C ILE A 272 -9.66 -18.93 -14.60
N ILE A 273 -9.97 -17.78 -13.97
CA ILE A 273 -11.28 -17.49 -13.40
C ILE A 273 -12.36 -17.50 -14.51
N GLN A 274 -12.06 -16.88 -15.67
CA GLN A 274 -12.99 -16.83 -16.82
C GLN A 274 -13.28 -18.22 -17.38
N LYS A 275 -12.26 -19.06 -17.60
CA LYS A 275 -12.42 -20.44 -18.11
C LYS A 275 -13.29 -21.30 -17.21
N LYS A 276 -13.34 -21.02 -15.90
CA LYS A 276 -14.17 -21.73 -14.94
C LYS A 276 -15.58 -21.15 -14.77
N GLY A 277 -15.93 -20.12 -15.57
CA GLY A 277 -17.26 -19.49 -15.58
C GLY A 277 -17.49 -18.40 -14.53
N TYR A 278 -16.46 -18.00 -13.79
CA TYR A 278 -16.57 -16.99 -12.72
C TYR A 278 -16.09 -15.59 -13.10
N GLY A 279 -15.78 -15.31 -14.38
CA GLY A 279 -15.17 -14.07 -14.83
C GLY A 279 -15.91 -12.81 -14.40
N LYS A 280 -17.27 -12.81 -14.37
CA LYS A 280 -18.10 -11.68 -13.93
C LYS A 280 -18.01 -11.37 -12.44
N TYR A 281 -17.43 -12.27 -11.65
CA TYR A 281 -17.27 -12.15 -10.21
C TYR A 281 -15.84 -11.74 -9.79
N PHE A 282 -14.92 -11.56 -10.75
CA PHE A 282 -13.60 -10.98 -10.52
C PHE A 282 -13.62 -9.52 -10.99
N ILE A 283 -13.98 -8.61 -10.10
CA ILE A 283 -14.44 -7.25 -10.40
C ILE A 283 -13.42 -6.15 -10.12
N HIS A 284 -12.18 -6.49 -9.74
CA HIS A 284 -11.10 -5.53 -9.51
C HIS A 284 -9.83 -5.87 -10.31
N SER A 285 -8.78 -5.05 -10.19
CA SER A 285 -7.45 -5.32 -10.73
C SER A 285 -6.80 -6.52 -10.03
N THR A 286 -5.84 -7.15 -10.69
CA THR A 286 -5.11 -8.28 -10.09
C THR A 286 -4.13 -7.86 -9.00
N GLY A 287 -3.84 -6.55 -8.88
CA GLY A 287 -2.94 -6.04 -7.87
C GLY A 287 -2.45 -4.63 -8.14
N HIS A 288 -1.55 -4.17 -7.30
CA HIS A 288 -1.00 -2.82 -7.32
C HIS A 288 0.45 -2.80 -6.82
N GLY A 289 1.13 -1.67 -7.00
CA GLY A 289 2.38 -1.38 -6.31
C GLY A 289 2.12 -1.11 -4.84
N ILE A 290 3.09 -1.42 -4.00
CA ILE A 290 3.01 -1.24 -2.54
C ILE A 290 4.31 -0.62 -2.04
N GLY A 291 4.24 0.17 -0.97
CA GLY A 291 5.41 0.83 -0.38
C GLY A 291 5.04 1.67 0.83
N LEU A 292 5.20 2.97 0.75
CA LEU A 292 4.76 3.90 1.80
C LEU A 292 3.24 4.10 1.80
N GLU A 293 2.60 3.88 0.65
CA GLU A 293 1.13 3.89 0.51
C GLU A 293 0.63 2.48 0.19
N VAL A 294 -0.64 2.22 0.51
CA VAL A 294 -1.32 0.96 0.16
C VAL A 294 -1.31 0.76 -1.35
N HIS A 295 -1.68 1.80 -2.10
CA HIS A 295 -1.70 1.77 -3.55
C HIS A 295 -0.63 2.69 -4.14
N GLU A 296 0.43 2.09 -4.69
CA GLU A 296 1.47 2.75 -5.46
C GLU A 296 1.47 2.29 -6.92
N LEU A 297 2.36 2.87 -7.74
CA LEU A 297 2.65 2.33 -9.07
C LEU A 297 3.52 1.06 -8.97
N PRO A 298 3.33 0.10 -9.91
CA PRO A 298 2.39 0.10 -11.02
C PRO A 298 1.03 -0.52 -10.65
N CYS A 299 -0.03 -0.23 -11.42
CA CYS A 299 -1.28 -0.98 -11.35
C CYS A 299 -1.15 -2.28 -12.17
N ILE A 300 -1.51 -3.42 -11.58
CA ILE A 300 -1.51 -4.74 -12.23
C ILE A 300 -2.91 -5.04 -12.77
N SER A 301 -3.19 -4.56 -13.97
CA SER A 301 -4.50 -4.67 -14.59
C SER A 301 -4.43 -4.87 -16.10
N TYR A 302 -5.53 -5.33 -16.70
CA TYR A 302 -5.65 -5.51 -18.15
C TYR A 302 -5.52 -4.20 -18.95
N LEU A 303 -5.68 -3.04 -18.31
CA LEU A 303 -5.50 -1.71 -18.93
C LEU A 303 -4.07 -1.21 -18.84
N SER A 304 -3.21 -1.81 -18.00
CA SER A 304 -1.88 -1.29 -17.75
C SER A 304 -0.93 -1.53 -18.94
N LYS A 305 -0.23 -0.47 -19.33
CA LYS A 305 0.85 -0.50 -20.35
C LYS A 305 2.24 -0.61 -19.72
N THR A 306 2.33 -0.60 -18.40
CA THR A 306 3.60 -0.61 -17.66
C THR A 306 4.26 -1.99 -17.72
N LYS A 307 5.58 -2.00 -17.82
CA LYS A 307 6.42 -3.20 -17.67
C LYS A 307 7.00 -3.24 -16.27
N LEU A 308 7.03 -4.43 -15.70
CA LEU A 308 7.64 -4.68 -14.40
C LEU A 308 9.16 -4.50 -14.47
N GLU A 309 9.73 -3.84 -13.47
CA GLU A 309 11.17 -3.68 -13.31
C GLU A 309 11.65 -4.38 -12.03
N LYS A 310 12.93 -4.78 -12.00
CA LYS A 310 13.51 -5.36 -10.78
C LYS A 310 13.38 -4.41 -9.60
N ASN A 311 13.06 -4.97 -8.44
CA ASN A 311 12.84 -4.27 -7.17
C ASN A 311 11.55 -3.43 -7.10
N MET A 312 10.63 -3.54 -8.05
CA MET A 312 9.25 -3.15 -7.78
C MET A 312 8.66 -4.07 -6.71
N ALA A 313 7.90 -3.51 -5.77
CA ALA A 313 7.09 -4.26 -4.83
C ALA A 313 5.63 -4.16 -5.27
N ILE A 314 4.98 -5.30 -5.45
CA ILE A 314 3.60 -5.38 -5.98
C ILE A 314 2.80 -6.46 -5.25
N THR A 315 1.46 -6.39 -5.33
CA THR A 315 0.56 -7.46 -4.91
C THR A 315 0.08 -8.31 -6.09
N VAL A 316 -0.34 -9.55 -5.81
CA VAL A 316 -1.08 -10.42 -6.73
C VAL A 316 -2.24 -11.04 -5.94
N GLU A 317 -3.46 -10.57 -6.19
CA GLU A 317 -4.64 -10.72 -5.32
C GLU A 317 -5.94 -11.08 -6.05
N PRO A 318 -5.99 -12.06 -6.95
CA PRO A 318 -7.25 -12.41 -7.60
C PRO A 318 -8.30 -12.85 -6.58
N GLY A 319 -9.57 -12.51 -6.86
CA GLY A 319 -10.70 -12.88 -6.01
C GLY A 319 -11.94 -13.23 -6.81
N ILE A 320 -12.83 -14.01 -6.19
CA ILE A 320 -14.18 -14.32 -6.69
C ILE A 320 -15.16 -13.98 -5.58
N TYR A 321 -16.14 -13.13 -5.89
CA TYR A 321 -17.12 -12.62 -4.94
C TYR A 321 -18.52 -12.97 -5.39
N LEU A 322 -19.16 -13.95 -4.71
CA LEU A 322 -20.50 -14.43 -5.03
C LEU A 322 -21.55 -13.67 -4.21
N PRO A 323 -22.34 -12.76 -4.82
CA PRO A 323 -23.25 -11.89 -4.09
C PRO A 323 -24.17 -12.68 -3.15
N ASN A 324 -24.33 -12.18 -1.92
CA ASN A 324 -25.14 -12.79 -0.84
C ASN A 324 -24.72 -14.20 -0.40
N LYS A 325 -23.57 -14.68 -0.84
CA LYS A 325 -23.03 -15.99 -0.44
C LYS A 325 -21.71 -15.84 0.32
N PHE A 326 -20.62 -15.63 -0.41
CA PHE A 326 -19.27 -15.49 0.15
C PHE A 326 -18.31 -14.93 -0.90
N GLY A 327 -17.14 -14.51 -0.44
CA GLY A 327 -15.97 -14.22 -1.29
C GLY A 327 -14.80 -15.11 -0.95
N VAL A 328 -13.87 -15.18 -1.91
CA VAL A 328 -12.54 -15.77 -1.74
C VAL A 328 -11.53 -14.84 -2.38
N ARG A 329 -10.52 -14.41 -1.63
CA ARG A 329 -9.31 -13.73 -2.12
C ARG A 329 -8.09 -14.43 -1.54
N ILE A 330 -7.06 -14.59 -2.37
CA ILE A 330 -5.74 -15.05 -1.94
C ILE A 330 -4.74 -14.07 -2.52
N GLU A 331 -3.92 -13.50 -1.67
CA GLU A 331 -2.99 -12.44 -2.02
C GLU A 331 -1.64 -12.64 -1.39
N ASP A 332 -0.61 -12.31 -2.13
CA ASP A 332 0.74 -12.10 -1.62
C ASP A 332 1.32 -10.80 -2.15
N SER A 333 2.02 -10.08 -1.28
CA SER A 333 3.01 -9.08 -1.67
C SER A 333 4.32 -9.74 -2.07
N LEU A 334 4.99 -9.19 -3.08
CA LEU A 334 6.22 -9.73 -3.62
C LEU A 334 7.18 -8.65 -4.16
N ILE A 335 8.44 -8.99 -4.28
CA ILE A 335 9.44 -8.19 -4.99
C ILE A 335 9.65 -8.79 -6.39
N VAL A 336 9.58 -7.93 -7.40
CA VAL A 336 9.88 -8.32 -8.80
C VAL A 336 11.38 -8.56 -8.96
N LYS A 337 11.74 -9.76 -9.39
CA LYS A 337 13.09 -10.17 -9.78
C LYS A 337 13.05 -10.86 -11.14
N ASP A 338 13.95 -11.78 -11.43
CA ASP A 338 13.88 -12.67 -12.60
C ASP A 338 12.69 -13.64 -12.51
N ARG A 339 12.16 -13.80 -11.31
CA ARG A 339 10.86 -14.41 -10.94
C ARG A 339 10.31 -13.68 -9.72
N ALA A 340 9.06 -13.93 -9.36
CA ALA A 340 8.45 -13.41 -8.13
C ALA A 340 9.25 -13.84 -6.89
N ASP A 341 9.69 -12.86 -6.07
CA ASP A 341 10.25 -13.09 -4.74
C ASP A 341 9.14 -12.79 -3.72
N VAL A 342 8.30 -13.81 -3.48
CA VAL A 342 7.13 -13.71 -2.58
C VAL A 342 7.62 -13.45 -1.15
N MET A 343 7.02 -12.48 -0.48
CA MET A 343 7.43 -12.07 0.86
C MET A 343 6.71 -12.84 1.96
N HIS A 344 5.56 -13.44 1.66
CA HIS A 344 4.74 -14.22 2.58
C HIS A 344 5.07 -15.72 2.51
N LYS A 345 5.04 -16.39 3.68
CA LYS A 345 5.33 -17.82 3.83
C LYS A 345 4.14 -18.61 4.32
N PHE A 346 3.12 -17.94 4.90
CA PHE A 346 1.91 -18.61 5.35
C PHE A 346 1.21 -19.31 4.17
N THR A 347 0.71 -20.53 4.43
CA THR A 347 0.16 -21.39 3.37
C THR A 347 -0.99 -20.72 2.61
N LYS A 348 -1.14 -21.14 1.35
CA LYS A 348 -2.29 -20.81 0.49
C LYS A 348 -3.26 -21.98 0.34
N ASP A 349 -3.04 -23.07 1.05
CA ASP A 349 -3.99 -24.15 1.13
C ASP A 349 -5.21 -23.75 1.96
N LEU A 350 -6.38 -24.27 1.62
CA LEU A 350 -7.58 -24.01 2.39
C LEU A 350 -7.45 -24.64 3.79
N ILE A 351 -7.40 -23.79 4.79
CA ILE A 351 -7.51 -24.20 6.18
C ILE A 351 -8.99 -24.15 6.56
N ILE A 352 -9.49 -25.24 7.14
CA ILE A 352 -10.83 -25.36 7.69
C ILE A 352 -10.67 -25.48 9.21
N ILE A 353 -11.22 -24.53 9.94
CA ILE A 353 -11.18 -24.38 11.38
C ILE A 353 -12.46 -24.95 11.98
#